data_1234a72f677ed2985ce7c1f0b0ac61b5
#
_entry.id   1234a72f677ed2985ce7c1f0b0ac61b5
#
_cell.length_a   1.000
_cell.length_b   1.000
_cell.length_c   1.000
_cell.angle_alpha   90.00
_cell.angle_beta   90.00
_cell.angle_gamma   90.00
#
_symmetry.space_group_name_H-M   'P 1'
#
loop_
_entity.id
_entity.type
_entity.pdbx_description
1 polymer ?
#
loop_
_entity_poly.entity_id
_entity_poly.type
_entity_poly.pdbx_seq_one_letter_code
_entity_poly.pdbx_strand_id
1 'polypeptide(L)'
;IEGQKYNIHTNSITPVAYTRMTDGLLPEEVGESLQPEFVTPAVIYLSGDDAPNGAIVSAGAGVYSRIFIHETDGVSLGMGEEMTPENIAASWDSISDMKGAKALQSGPEQSIKIFEKLNQKD
;
A
#
# COMPACT_ATOMS: atom_id res chain seq x y z
N ILE A 1 12.01 1.18 8.65
CA ILE A 1 13.19 2.06 8.42
C ILE A 1 14.04 2.14 9.69
N GLU A 2 13.49 2.50 10.84
CA GLU A 2 14.24 2.69 12.10
C GLU A 2 14.88 1.40 12.63
N GLY A 3 14.20 0.26 12.48
CA GLY A 3 14.70 -1.03 12.91
C GLY A 3 15.79 -1.64 12.02
N GLN A 4 15.93 -1.16 10.79
CA GLN A 4 16.82 -1.77 9.79
C GLN A 4 18.29 -1.83 10.25
N LYS A 5 18.77 -0.79 10.93
CA LYS A 5 20.14 -0.76 11.48
C LYS A 5 20.40 -1.78 12.60
N TYR A 6 19.32 -2.36 13.13
CA TYR A 6 19.37 -3.42 14.15
C TYR A 6 18.95 -4.78 13.61
N ASN A 7 18.83 -4.90 12.29
CA ASN A 7 18.30 -6.09 11.60
C ASN A 7 16.88 -6.46 12.06
N ILE A 8 16.06 -5.44 12.37
CA ILE A 8 14.63 -5.62 12.70
C ILE A 8 13.82 -5.35 11.44
N HIS A 9 13.13 -6.35 10.97
CA HIS A 9 12.23 -6.28 9.82
C HIS A 9 10.79 -6.13 10.31
N THR A 10 10.02 -5.30 9.61
CA THR A 10 8.58 -5.11 9.89
C THR A 10 7.82 -5.30 8.59
N ASN A 11 6.92 -6.27 8.60
CA ASN A 11 6.07 -6.59 7.45
C ASN A 11 4.61 -6.60 7.90
N SER A 12 3.70 -6.48 6.95
CA SER A 12 2.26 -6.53 7.18
C SER A 12 1.64 -7.66 6.35
N ILE A 13 0.60 -8.28 6.90
CA ILE A 13 -0.20 -9.26 6.19
C ILE A 13 -1.66 -8.79 6.15
N THR A 14 -2.32 -8.96 5.02
CA THR A 14 -3.76 -8.78 4.85
C THR A 14 -4.37 -10.16 4.61
N PRO A 15 -4.80 -10.85 5.67
CA PRO A 15 -5.33 -12.20 5.55
C PRO A 15 -6.75 -12.17 5.03
N VAL A 16 -7.07 -13.15 4.18
CA VAL A 16 -8.45 -13.48 3.82
C VAL A 16 -8.70 -14.91 4.30
N ALA A 17 -9.51 -15.05 5.37
CA ALA A 17 -9.80 -16.33 5.97
C ALA A 17 -11.25 -16.39 6.46
N TYR A 18 -11.85 -17.57 6.37
CA TYR A 18 -13.15 -17.84 6.96
C TYR A 18 -12.98 -18.11 8.46
N THR A 19 -13.67 -17.34 9.26
CA THR A 19 -13.62 -17.41 10.71
C THR A 19 -15.01 -17.17 11.29
N ARG A 20 -15.18 -17.31 12.58
CA ARG A 20 -16.44 -16.95 13.26
C ARG A 20 -16.92 -15.51 12.98
N MET A 21 -16.02 -14.59 12.63
CA MET A 21 -16.38 -13.21 12.28
C MET A 21 -16.98 -13.10 10.89
N THR A 22 -16.68 -14.03 9.99
CA THR A 22 -17.14 -14.07 8.60
C THR A 22 -18.19 -15.14 8.36
N ASP A 23 -18.57 -15.86 9.42
CA ASP A 23 -19.62 -16.88 9.38
C ASP A 23 -20.96 -16.26 8.94
N GLY A 24 -21.62 -16.90 7.98
CA GLY A 24 -22.86 -16.40 7.38
C GLY A 24 -22.70 -15.24 6.37
N LEU A 25 -21.49 -14.68 6.17
CA LEU A 25 -21.24 -13.66 5.15
C LEU A 25 -20.87 -14.24 3.78
N LEU A 26 -20.38 -15.49 3.76
CA LEU A 26 -19.94 -16.20 2.56
C LEU A 26 -20.65 -17.56 2.48
N PRO A 27 -20.89 -18.10 1.26
CA PRO A 27 -21.31 -19.46 1.10
C PRO A 27 -20.34 -20.44 1.75
N GLU A 28 -20.84 -21.52 2.34
CA GLU A 28 -20.04 -22.53 3.07
C GLU A 28 -18.92 -23.12 2.20
N GLU A 29 -19.20 -23.40 0.94
CA GLU A 29 -18.24 -23.92 -0.04
C GLU A 29 -17.03 -22.97 -0.24
N VAL A 30 -17.27 -21.66 -0.17
CA VAL A 30 -16.21 -20.62 -0.23
C VAL A 30 -15.44 -20.61 1.08
N GLY A 31 -16.13 -20.78 2.21
CA GLY A 31 -15.52 -20.86 3.53
C GLY A 31 -14.49 -22.00 3.66
N GLU A 32 -14.80 -23.16 3.10
CA GLU A 32 -13.88 -24.32 3.08
C GLU A 32 -12.57 -24.01 2.35
N SER A 33 -12.61 -23.17 1.32
CA SER A 33 -11.44 -22.76 0.56
C SER A 33 -10.60 -21.67 1.26
N LEU A 34 -11.14 -21.05 2.31
CA LEU A 34 -10.54 -19.91 3.00
C LEU A 34 -10.10 -20.27 4.43
N GLN A 35 -9.61 -21.48 4.64
CA GLN A 35 -9.16 -21.88 5.97
C GLN A 35 -7.98 -21.01 6.44
N PRO A 36 -7.91 -20.63 7.72
CA PRO A 36 -6.83 -19.81 8.28
C PRO A 36 -5.44 -20.40 8.06
N GLU A 37 -5.33 -21.72 7.95
CA GLU A 37 -4.10 -22.46 7.71
C GLU A 37 -3.43 -22.05 6.38
N PHE A 38 -4.20 -21.60 5.39
CA PHE A 38 -3.66 -21.13 4.11
C PHE A 38 -2.95 -19.76 4.20
N VAL A 39 -3.12 -19.05 5.31
CA VAL A 39 -2.38 -17.81 5.61
C VAL A 39 -1.04 -18.10 6.27
N THR A 40 -0.93 -19.18 7.01
CA THR A 40 0.24 -19.56 7.82
C THR A 40 1.58 -19.53 7.08
N PRO A 41 1.72 -20.07 5.85
CA PRO A 41 3.00 -20.04 5.13
C PRO A 41 3.54 -18.62 4.91
N ALA A 42 2.67 -17.64 4.63
CA ALA A 42 3.09 -16.25 4.47
C ALA A 42 3.57 -15.66 5.80
N VAL A 43 2.90 -15.97 6.91
CA VAL A 43 3.32 -15.51 8.24
C VAL A 43 4.69 -16.08 8.61
N ILE A 44 4.91 -17.37 8.37
CA ILE A 44 6.20 -18.02 8.64
C ILE A 44 7.30 -17.40 7.81
N TYR A 45 7.09 -17.23 6.50
CA TYR A 45 8.07 -16.60 5.61
C TYR A 45 8.40 -15.17 6.05
N LEU A 46 7.40 -14.35 6.35
CA LEU A 46 7.61 -12.96 6.76
C LEU A 46 8.25 -12.81 8.16
N SER A 47 8.31 -13.89 8.93
CA SER A 47 8.94 -13.95 10.25
C SER A 47 10.34 -14.58 10.22
N GLY A 48 10.79 -15.08 9.07
CA GLY A 48 12.08 -15.73 8.90
C GLY A 48 13.22 -14.75 8.66
N ASP A 49 14.46 -15.26 8.69
CA ASP A 49 15.68 -14.47 8.52
C ASP A 49 15.81 -13.84 7.13
N ASP A 50 15.26 -14.50 6.11
CA ASP A 50 15.26 -14.03 4.72
C ASP A 50 14.04 -13.15 4.38
N ALA A 51 13.26 -12.75 5.39
CA ALA A 51 12.08 -11.92 5.19
C ALA A 51 12.43 -10.55 4.62
N PRO A 52 11.63 -10.01 3.68
CA PRO A 52 11.79 -8.63 3.25
C PRO A 52 11.52 -7.67 4.42
N ASN A 53 11.85 -6.40 4.23
CA ASN A 53 11.44 -5.35 5.16
C ASN A 53 10.46 -4.40 4.48
N GLY A 54 9.35 -4.07 5.15
CA GLY A 54 8.33 -3.15 4.64
C GLY A 54 7.41 -3.78 3.58
N ALA A 55 7.30 -5.11 3.52
CA ALA A 55 6.37 -5.76 2.62
C ALA A 55 4.95 -5.78 3.19
N ILE A 56 3.96 -5.64 2.30
CA ILE A 56 2.56 -5.90 2.58
C ILE A 56 2.14 -7.08 1.70
N VAL A 57 1.66 -8.15 2.31
CA VAL A 57 1.31 -9.39 1.60
C VAL A 57 -0.16 -9.72 1.85
N SER A 58 -0.91 -9.91 0.79
CA SER A 58 -2.25 -10.51 0.84
C SER A 58 -2.11 -12.03 0.78
N ALA A 59 -2.84 -12.74 1.64
CA ALA A 59 -2.80 -14.19 1.73
C ALA A 59 -4.19 -14.78 2.02
N GLY A 60 -4.62 -15.74 1.22
CA GLY A 60 -5.86 -16.48 1.42
C GLY A 60 -6.04 -17.56 0.36
N ALA A 61 -6.69 -18.65 0.69
CA ALA A 61 -6.96 -19.78 -0.24
C ALA A 61 -5.71 -20.31 -0.99
N GLY A 62 -4.52 -20.23 -0.37
CA GLY A 62 -3.26 -20.58 -1.03
C GLY A 62 -2.78 -19.59 -2.09
N VAL A 63 -3.44 -18.44 -2.22
CA VAL A 63 -3.04 -17.34 -3.11
C VAL A 63 -2.31 -16.28 -2.32
N TYR A 64 -1.14 -15.87 -2.80
CA TYR A 64 -0.30 -14.86 -2.17
C TYR A 64 0.04 -13.78 -3.18
N SER A 65 -0.11 -12.52 -2.77
CA SER A 65 0.27 -11.38 -3.60
C SER A 65 0.86 -10.25 -2.78
N ARG A 66 1.77 -9.48 -3.39
CA ARG A 66 2.34 -8.30 -2.75
C ARG A 66 1.50 -7.08 -3.07
N ILE A 67 1.24 -6.28 -2.05
CA ILE A 67 0.53 -5.01 -2.17
C ILE A 67 1.55 -3.87 -2.19
N PHE A 68 1.35 -2.92 -3.09
CA PHE A 68 2.09 -1.68 -3.15
C PHE A 68 1.13 -0.51 -3.01
N ILE A 69 1.51 0.46 -2.19
CA ILE A 69 0.81 1.75 -2.10
C ILE A 69 1.55 2.69 -3.05
N HIS A 70 0.87 3.12 -4.10
CA HIS A 70 1.41 4.08 -5.06
C HIS A 70 0.83 5.47 -4.80
N GLU A 71 1.68 6.47 -4.95
CA GLU A 71 1.29 7.86 -4.99
C GLU A 71 1.47 8.37 -6.42
N THR A 72 0.44 8.99 -6.99
CA THR A 72 0.48 9.58 -8.34
C THR A 72 1.46 10.72 -8.40
N ASP A 73 1.87 11.12 -9.59
CA ASP A 73 2.76 12.28 -9.75
C ASP A 73 2.11 13.58 -9.27
N GLY A 74 0.80 13.71 -9.46
CA GLY A 74 0.01 14.84 -9.00
C GLY A 74 0.26 16.13 -9.79
N VAL A 75 -0.30 17.22 -9.29
CA VAL A 75 -0.15 18.56 -9.85
C VAL A 75 0.30 19.54 -8.77
N SER A 76 0.92 20.66 -9.16
CA SER A 76 1.17 21.79 -8.28
C SER A 76 0.20 22.92 -8.64
N LEU A 77 -0.56 23.41 -7.67
CA LEU A 77 -1.39 24.61 -7.78
C LEU A 77 -0.64 25.85 -7.26
N GLY A 78 0.66 25.71 -6.98
CA GLY A 78 1.45 26.77 -6.37
C GLY A 78 1.12 26.99 -4.90
N MET A 79 1.53 28.14 -4.36
CA MET A 79 1.30 28.55 -2.96
C MET A 79 0.54 29.87 -2.88
N GLY A 80 -0.36 30.14 -3.80
CA GLY A 80 -1.10 31.40 -3.91
C GLY A 80 -2.61 31.21 -3.94
N GLU A 81 -3.28 32.13 -4.64
CA GLU A 81 -4.74 32.18 -4.74
C GLU A 81 -5.34 30.98 -5.51
N GLU A 82 -4.53 30.23 -6.24
CA GLU A 82 -4.95 29.04 -6.98
C GLU A 82 -5.20 27.81 -6.08
N MET A 83 -4.82 27.86 -4.80
CA MET A 83 -5.06 26.77 -3.85
C MET A 83 -6.53 26.79 -3.35
N THR A 84 -7.44 26.40 -4.22
CA THR A 84 -8.87 26.37 -3.94
C THR A 84 -9.45 24.96 -4.13
N PRO A 85 -10.52 24.59 -3.44
CA PRO A 85 -11.22 23.32 -3.66
C PRO A 85 -11.69 23.17 -5.12
N GLU A 86 -12.10 24.26 -5.76
CA GLU A 86 -12.54 24.28 -7.14
C GLU A 86 -11.41 23.92 -8.10
N ASN A 87 -10.21 24.43 -7.87
CA ASN A 87 -9.04 24.10 -8.70
C ASN A 87 -8.54 22.66 -8.45
N ILE A 88 -8.65 22.16 -7.23
CA ILE A 88 -8.44 20.72 -6.95
C ILE A 88 -9.43 19.87 -7.74
N ALA A 89 -10.72 20.23 -7.71
CA ALA A 89 -11.75 19.51 -8.45
C ALA A 89 -11.52 19.55 -9.97
N ALA A 90 -11.16 20.71 -10.49
CA ALA A 90 -10.83 20.87 -11.92
C ALA A 90 -9.59 20.08 -12.36
N SER A 91 -8.66 19.84 -11.43
CA SER A 91 -7.41 19.12 -11.69
C SER A 91 -7.50 17.63 -11.31
N TRP A 92 -8.65 17.12 -10.90
CA TRP A 92 -8.80 15.80 -10.28
C TRP A 92 -8.32 14.65 -11.16
N ASP A 93 -8.58 14.70 -12.45
CA ASP A 93 -8.14 13.67 -13.41
C ASP A 93 -6.60 13.61 -13.48
N SER A 94 -5.94 14.77 -13.50
CA SER A 94 -4.47 14.85 -13.49
C SER A 94 -3.89 14.44 -12.14
N ILE A 95 -4.55 14.80 -11.02
CA ILE A 95 -4.16 14.35 -9.68
C ILE A 95 -4.24 12.83 -9.57
N SER A 96 -5.22 12.22 -10.23
CA SER A 96 -5.50 10.78 -10.17
C SER A 96 -4.80 9.96 -11.26
N ASP A 97 -4.07 10.60 -12.17
CA ASP A 97 -3.38 9.90 -13.26
C ASP A 97 -2.27 9.01 -12.70
N MET A 98 -2.40 7.70 -12.94
CA MET A 98 -1.42 6.71 -12.51
C MET A 98 -0.12 6.73 -13.32
N LYS A 99 -0.05 7.51 -14.40
CA LYS A 99 1.18 7.68 -15.16
C LYS A 99 2.24 8.35 -14.30
N GLY A 100 3.37 7.68 -14.13
CA GLY A 100 4.46 8.17 -13.26
C GLY A 100 4.26 7.88 -11.77
N ALA A 101 3.17 7.22 -11.37
CA ALA A 101 2.94 6.83 -9.98
C ALA A 101 4.08 5.95 -9.44
N LYS A 102 4.50 6.19 -8.20
CA LYS A 102 5.61 5.50 -7.55
C LYS A 102 5.18 4.94 -6.20
N ALA A 103 5.70 3.78 -5.86
CA ALA A 103 5.62 3.23 -4.51
C ALA A 103 6.73 3.86 -3.65
N LEU A 104 6.42 4.95 -2.96
CA LEU A 104 7.37 5.64 -2.08
C LEU A 104 7.65 4.77 -0.86
N GLN A 105 8.92 4.73 -0.46
CA GLN A 105 9.38 3.84 0.62
C GLN A 105 9.60 4.59 1.95
N SER A 106 9.56 5.91 1.95
CA SER A 106 9.80 6.72 3.13
C SER A 106 9.17 8.11 3.07
N GLY A 107 8.92 8.72 4.23
CA GLY A 107 8.45 10.10 4.33
C GLY A 107 9.39 11.12 3.68
N PRO A 108 10.72 11.01 3.83
CA PRO A 108 11.65 11.86 3.08
C PRO A 108 11.51 11.82 1.57
N GLU A 109 11.27 10.64 0.98
CA GLU A 109 11.02 10.53 -0.47
C GLU A 109 9.77 11.30 -0.90
N GLN A 110 8.70 11.22 -0.10
CA GLN A 110 7.47 12.00 -0.36
C GLN A 110 7.74 13.50 -0.27
N SER A 111 8.49 13.95 0.72
CA SER A 111 8.85 15.36 0.87
C SER A 111 9.66 15.86 -0.32
N ILE A 112 10.65 15.10 -0.77
CA ILE A 112 11.48 15.42 -1.94
C ILE A 112 10.57 15.55 -3.18
N LYS A 113 9.70 14.59 -3.43
CA LYS A 113 8.75 14.61 -4.54
C LYS A 113 7.89 15.88 -4.54
N ILE A 114 7.35 16.27 -3.37
CA ILE A 114 6.55 17.50 -3.23
C ILE A 114 7.38 18.74 -3.61
N PHE A 115 8.62 18.85 -3.11
CA PHE A 115 9.49 19.97 -3.44
C PHE A 115 9.90 19.99 -4.91
N GLU A 116 10.19 18.84 -5.51
CA GLU A 116 10.48 18.74 -6.93
C GLU A 116 9.28 19.20 -7.77
N LYS A 117 8.07 18.77 -7.41
CA LYS A 117 6.83 19.13 -8.11
C LYS A 117 6.53 20.62 -7.98
N LEU A 118 6.74 21.19 -6.79
CA LEU A 118 6.56 22.64 -6.57
C LEU A 118 7.51 23.49 -7.43
N ASN A 119 8.74 23.01 -7.69
CA ASN A 119 9.76 23.73 -8.44
C ASN A 119 9.72 23.43 -9.96
N GLN A 120 8.92 22.48 -10.41
CA GLN A 120 8.65 22.30 -11.83
C GLN A 120 7.79 23.50 -12.30
N LYS A 121 8.42 24.44 -12.96
CA LYS A 121 7.70 25.49 -13.72
C LYS A 121 7.19 24.82 -14.99
N ASP A 122 5.87 24.83 -15.17
CA ASP A 122 5.24 24.53 -16.46
C ASP A 122 5.69 25.53 -17.54
#